data_91e3f660536263bc3dccc83cbd630955
#
_entry.id   91e3f660536263bc3dccc83cbd630955
#
_cell.length_a   1.000
_cell.length_b   1.000
_cell.length_c   1.000
_cell.angle_alpha   90.00
_cell.angle_beta   90.00
_cell.angle_gamma   90.00
#
_symmetry.space_group_name_H-M   'P 1'
#
loop_
_entity.id
_entity.type
_entity.pdbx_description
1 polymer ?
#
loop_
_entity_poly.entity_id
_entity_poly.type
_entity_poly.pdbx_seq_one_letter_code
_entity_poly.pdbx_strand_id
1 'polypeptide(L)'
;MKPHFKIFSAFVLLLSAACTPSDELAVRNKELEIRWEQTAEGWKISRVANRKGRCWGVPDGAYTILFSSEKPSAEPETITNRGGDTMNFDIARFHYIAKDFNRAVSSVPMNRAGEALRFYPEKGWKEGRTVCFEARNELGRLRTTWSPDPDYPADIRIESVFYPARKGYYSVSTPTLAVLPEERLGWSVVPGFFQGDYIQPVFHLAYMYGQGLPHLPVICNDNTVTTMITSMTEKAGNTLALIPDNGYPRSEYSGDKRTHGISWRCGLSHMNRQGELSPTLYYPVLGQEGSEKQAGDSVRFGFRVSMTDKGWYEAHKHAVYDIYGLGNSLALKHTTLPLYKRMEAIWDYILDDSLSFWRTAGYKGLTIGAQDYLGGVVEADRDAMKNSDIGASWMLASMTGDPRLTEERLPYMRNFKLMQQAPAGDPNHGAAMGQYYLWKKQKFVEEWGDHIEPIGITYYTLMDLGNILLFERDDSLLRSSFRA
;
A
#
# COMPACT_ATOMS: atom_id res chain seq x y z
N MET A 1 -82.87 44.56 23.95
CA MET A 1 -82.37 43.45 23.14
C MET A 1 -80.86 43.39 23.28
N LYS A 2 -80.39 42.38 23.97
CA LYS A 2 -78.94 42.12 24.13
C LYS A 2 -78.55 40.94 23.24
N PRO A 3 -77.44 41.02 22.48
CA PRO A 3 -76.96 39.81 21.77
C PRO A 3 -75.98 39.05 22.66
N HIS A 4 -76.21 37.76 22.69
CA HIS A 4 -75.33 36.76 23.37
C HIS A 4 -74.09 36.45 22.54
N PHE A 5 -72.93 36.65 23.14
CA PHE A 5 -71.63 36.24 22.62
C PHE A 5 -71.38 34.79 23.05
N LYS A 6 -71.34 33.88 22.10
CA LYS A 6 -70.86 32.50 22.34
C LYS A 6 -69.37 32.45 22.11
N ILE A 7 -68.62 32.15 23.19
CA ILE A 7 -67.20 31.84 23.15
C ILE A 7 -67.03 30.39 22.74
N PHE A 8 -66.46 30.18 21.57
CA PHE A 8 -65.98 28.87 21.13
C PHE A 8 -64.58 28.66 21.65
N SER A 9 -64.40 27.78 22.65
CA SER A 9 -63.06 27.29 23.10
C SER A 9 -62.57 26.26 22.12
N ALA A 10 -61.61 26.60 21.29
CA ALA A 10 -60.86 25.65 20.47
C ALA A 10 -59.81 24.94 21.33
N PHE A 11 -60.02 23.69 21.63
CA PHE A 11 -59.03 22.80 22.25
C PHE A 11 -58.04 22.39 21.16
N VAL A 12 -56.86 22.99 21.15
CA VAL A 12 -55.72 22.52 20.35
C VAL A 12 -55.10 21.31 21.03
N LEU A 13 -55.44 20.11 20.52
CA LEU A 13 -54.72 18.90 20.85
C LEU A 13 -53.34 18.96 20.19
N LEU A 14 -52.31 19.28 20.95
CA LEU A 14 -50.94 19.02 20.62
C LEU A 14 -50.71 17.52 20.66
N LEU A 15 -50.81 16.86 19.51
CA LEU A 15 -50.27 15.52 19.28
C LEU A 15 -48.73 15.64 19.36
N SER A 16 -48.17 15.41 20.54
CA SER A 16 -46.77 15.03 20.67
C SER A 16 -46.60 13.68 20.00
N ALA A 17 -46.15 13.68 18.74
CA ALA A 17 -45.65 12.46 18.14
C ALA A 17 -44.46 11.99 18.96
N ALA A 18 -44.71 11.08 19.91
CA ALA A 18 -43.65 10.28 20.51
C ALA A 18 -43.02 9.49 19.38
N CYS A 19 -41.86 9.92 18.90
CA CYS A 19 -40.98 9.06 18.12
C CYS A 19 -40.68 7.84 18.99
N THR A 20 -41.32 6.74 18.78
CA THR A 20 -40.83 5.43 19.20
C THR A 20 -39.43 5.31 18.61
N PRO A 21 -38.38 5.03 19.42
CA PRO A 21 -37.09 4.73 18.87
C PRO A 21 -37.22 3.61 17.87
N SER A 22 -36.88 3.81 16.63
CA SER A 22 -36.86 2.71 15.69
C SER A 22 -35.66 1.84 16.08
N ASP A 23 -35.93 0.56 16.38
CA ASP A 23 -34.90 -0.42 16.72
C ASP A 23 -33.97 -0.70 15.53
N GLU A 24 -34.14 0.01 14.44
CA GLU A 24 -33.34 -0.10 13.20
C GLU A 24 -32.94 1.28 12.67
N LEU A 25 -31.65 1.41 12.34
CA LEU A 25 -31.08 2.57 11.65
C LEU A 25 -30.52 2.14 10.28
N ALA A 26 -30.59 3.02 9.29
CA ALA A 26 -30.04 2.74 7.98
C ALA A 26 -29.50 4.01 7.31
N VAL A 27 -28.33 3.88 6.69
CA VAL A 27 -27.81 4.84 5.72
C VAL A 27 -27.77 4.19 4.34
N ARG A 28 -28.22 4.94 3.34
CA ARG A 28 -28.32 4.44 1.95
C ARG A 28 -27.81 5.47 0.98
N ASN A 29 -27.02 4.99 0.01
CA ASN A 29 -26.75 5.70 -1.23
C ASN A 29 -27.29 4.87 -2.42
N LYS A 30 -27.07 5.31 -3.66
CA LYS A 30 -27.66 4.62 -4.83
C LYS A 30 -27.15 3.18 -5.00
N GLU A 31 -25.90 2.89 -4.60
CA GLU A 31 -25.25 1.60 -4.81
C GLU A 31 -25.00 0.81 -3.52
N LEU A 32 -25.12 1.45 -2.34
CA LEU A 32 -24.75 0.86 -1.05
C LEU A 32 -25.80 1.16 0.02
N GLU A 33 -26.14 0.13 0.80
CA GLU A 33 -26.94 0.23 2.00
C GLU A 33 -26.24 -0.42 3.18
N ILE A 34 -26.19 0.29 4.32
CA ILE A 34 -25.77 -0.26 5.62
C ILE A 34 -26.92 -0.07 6.60
N ARG A 35 -27.26 -1.14 7.32
CA ARG A 35 -28.31 -1.14 8.36
C ARG A 35 -27.72 -1.58 9.68
N TRP A 36 -28.28 -1.03 10.72
CA TRP A 36 -27.98 -1.40 12.11
C TRP A 36 -29.26 -1.77 12.83
N GLU A 37 -29.14 -2.69 13.77
CA GLU A 37 -30.15 -3.06 14.75
C GLU A 37 -29.61 -2.85 16.15
N GLN A 38 -30.48 -2.47 17.07
CA GLN A 38 -30.16 -2.34 18.47
C GLN A 38 -30.24 -3.70 19.16
N THR A 39 -29.15 -4.07 19.83
CA THR A 39 -29.01 -5.31 20.58
C THR A 39 -28.71 -5.01 22.06
N ALA A 40 -28.67 -6.04 22.90
CA ALA A 40 -28.25 -5.89 24.29
C ALA A 40 -26.79 -5.39 24.44
N GLU A 41 -25.94 -5.60 23.44
CA GLU A 41 -24.53 -5.16 23.44
C GLU A 41 -24.33 -3.78 22.80
N GLY A 42 -25.35 -3.22 22.17
CA GLY A 42 -25.32 -1.95 21.45
C GLY A 42 -25.80 -2.08 19.99
N TRP A 43 -25.48 -1.07 19.19
CA TRP A 43 -25.86 -1.01 17.77
C TRP A 43 -24.90 -1.85 16.92
N LYS A 44 -25.42 -2.95 16.39
CA LYS A 44 -24.70 -3.85 15.47
C LYS A 44 -25.13 -3.61 14.04
N ILE A 45 -24.20 -3.79 13.12
CA ILE A 45 -24.53 -3.82 11.70
C ILE A 45 -25.29 -5.14 11.44
N SER A 46 -26.51 -5.03 10.94
CA SER A 46 -27.34 -6.18 10.56
C SER A 46 -27.26 -6.46 9.05
N ARG A 47 -26.82 -5.48 8.26
CA ARG A 47 -26.73 -5.63 6.80
C ARG A 47 -25.72 -4.68 6.19
N VAL A 48 -24.89 -5.20 5.27
CA VAL A 48 -24.10 -4.45 4.29
C VAL A 48 -24.44 -5.02 2.92
N ALA A 49 -25.06 -4.24 2.05
CA ALA A 49 -25.57 -4.75 0.79
C ALA A 49 -25.43 -3.74 -0.36
N ASN A 50 -25.27 -4.27 -1.57
CA ASN A 50 -25.31 -3.47 -2.77
C ASN A 50 -26.78 -3.16 -3.19
N ARG A 51 -26.97 -2.30 -4.20
CA ARG A 51 -28.30 -1.94 -4.73
C ARG A 51 -29.14 -3.11 -5.21
N LYS A 52 -28.52 -4.25 -5.58
CA LYS A 52 -29.21 -5.47 -6.00
C LYS A 52 -29.65 -6.32 -4.80
N GLY A 53 -29.45 -5.83 -3.58
CA GLY A 53 -29.78 -6.52 -2.35
C GLY A 53 -28.81 -7.65 -1.97
N ARG A 54 -27.69 -7.81 -2.67
CA ARG A 54 -26.65 -8.80 -2.33
C ARG A 54 -25.90 -8.34 -1.09
N CYS A 55 -25.95 -9.14 -0.04
CA CYS A 55 -25.21 -8.91 1.19
C CYS A 55 -23.74 -9.29 0.99
N TRP A 56 -22.85 -8.50 1.57
CA TRP A 56 -21.41 -8.77 1.62
C TRP A 56 -21.04 -9.32 3.00
N GLY A 57 -20.31 -10.43 3.02
CA GLY A 57 -19.81 -11.03 4.26
C GLY A 57 -20.88 -11.39 5.29
N VAL A 58 -20.45 -11.52 6.53
CA VAL A 58 -21.27 -11.66 7.73
C VAL A 58 -21.20 -10.35 8.50
N PRO A 59 -22.31 -9.58 8.64
CA PRO A 59 -22.30 -8.28 9.29
C PRO A 59 -21.85 -8.34 10.75
N ASP A 60 -21.19 -7.26 11.24
CA ASP A 60 -20.74 -7.14 12.63
C ASP A 60 -20.98 -5.73 13.20
N GLY A 61 -20.14 -4.75 12.91
CA GLY A 61 -20.28 -3.36 13.37
C GLY A 61 -19.40 -2.97 14.57
N ALA A 62 -18.62 -3.89 15.12
CA ALA A 62 -17.77 -3.61 16.27
C ALA A 62 -16.60 -2.70 15.92
N TYR A 63 -16.33 -1.72 16.77
CA TYR A 63 -15.10 -0.94 16.78
C TYR A 63 -14.05 -1.60 17.67
N THR A 64 -12.78 -1.30 17.41
CA THR A 64 -11.67 -1.71 18.29
C THR A 64 -10.81 -0.50 18.60
N ILE A 65 -10.49 -0.31 19.88
CA ILE A 65 -9.47 0.62 20.34
C ILE A 65 -8.28 -0.20 20.84
N LEU A 66 -7.11 0.07 20.28
CA LEU A 66 -5.85 -0.42 20.81
C LEU A 66 -5.30 0.64 21.77
N PHE A 67 -4.94 0.24 22.97
CA PHE A 67 -4.44 1.13 24.02
C PHE A 67 -3.15 0.57 24.64
N SER A 68 -2.22 1.46 24.92
CA SER A 68 -1.05 1.18 25.76
C SER A 68 -0.77 2.37 26.67
N SER A 69 -0.50 2.12 27.96
CA SER A 69 -0.12 3.16 28.92
C SER A 69 1.27 3.73 28.64
N GLU A 70 2.15 2.92 28.10
CA GLU A 70 3.52 3.26 27.73
C GLU A 70 3.72 3.14 26.21
N LYS A 71 4.80 3.74 25.71
CA LYS A 71 5.14 3.59 24.27
C LYS A 71 5.38 2.12 23.98
N PRO A 72 4.61 1.52 23.05
CA PRO A 72 4.79 0.13 22.68
C PRO A 72 6.19 -0.14 22.13
N SER A 73 6.72 -1.33 22.43
CA SER A 73 8.02 -1.77 21.89
C SER A 73 7.97 -1.86 20.36
N ALA A 74 9.06 -1.44 19.73
CA ALA A 74 9.27 -1.58 18.30
C ALA A 74 10.07 -2.85 17.94
N GLU A 75 10.26 -3.76 18.90
CA GLU A 75 10.99 -5.00 18.66
C GLU A 75 10.28 -5.87 17.62
N PRO A 76 11.04 -6.52 16.74
CA PRO A 76 10.49 -7.44 15.78
C PRO A 76 9.68 -8.54 16.44
N GLU A 77 8.55 -8.86 15.88
CA GLU A 77 7.71 -9.93 16.37
C GLU A 77 8.15 -11.28 15.83
N THR A 78 8.15 -12.28 16.70
CA THR A 78 8.22 -13.67 16.28
C THR A 78 6.88 -14.06 15.66
N ILE A 79 6.88 -14.45 14.39
CA ILE A 79 5.69 -14.87 13.67
C ILE A 79 5.64 -16.37 13.59
N THR A 80 4.54 -16.95 14.07
CA THR A 80 4.27 -18.39 13.97
C THR A 80 3.42 -18.66 12.74
N ASN A 81 3.82 -19.58 11.90
CA ASN A 81 3.02 -20.04 10.77
C ASN A 81 1.71 -20.68 11.24
N ARG A 82 0.72 -20.71 10.35
CA ARG A 82 -0.60 -21.32 10.63
C ARG A 82 -0.50 -22.80 11.04
N GLY A 83 0.58 -23.50 10.63
CA GLY A 83 0.88 -24.88 11.04
C GLY A 83 1.58 -25.02 12.37
N GLY A 84 1.87 -23.92 13.07
CA GLY A 84 2.54 -23.91 14.37
C GLY A 84 4.07 -23.74 14.32
N ASP A 85 4.67 -23.72 13.13
CA ASP A 85 6.10 -23.47 12.99
C ASP A 85 6.40 -21.99 13.28
N THR A 86 7.30 -21.76 14.22
CA THR A 86 7.74 -20.44 14.59
C THR A 86 8.80 -19.93 13.62
N MET A 87 8.50 -18.87 12.91
CA MET A 87 9.48 -18.12 12.15
C MET A 87 10.01 -16.99 13.03
N ASN A 88 11.22 -17.20 13.54
CA ASN A 88 12.02 -16.07 13.94
C ASN A 88 12.45 -15.37 12.66
N PHE A 89 12.11 -14.09 12.48
CA PHE A 89 12.93 -13.24 11.64
C PHE A 89 14.30 -13.22 12.30
N ASP A 90 15.14 -14.18 11.95
CA ASP A 90 16.51 -14.25 12.44
C ASP A 90 17.20 -12.95 12.04
N ILE A 91 17.32 -12.06 13.03
CA ILE A 91 17.89 -10.74 12.87
C ILE A 91 19.31 -10.82 12.29
N ALA A 92 20.03 -11.91 12.55
CA ALA A 92 21.38 -12.10 12.00
C ALA A 92 21.36 -12.42 10.50
N ARG A 93 20.38 -13.20 10.03
CA ARG A 93 20.26 -13.65 8.63
C ARG A 93 19.32 -12.78 7.81
N PHE A 94 18.27 -12.25 8.42
CA PHE A 94 17.19 -11.49 7.78
C PHE A 94 16.99 -10.09 8.37
N HIS A 95 18.02 -9.51 8.98
CA HIS A 95 17.88 -8.20 9.65
C HIS A 95 17.39 -7.10 8.72
N TYR A 96 17.73 -7.15 7.44
CA TYR A 96 17.24 -6.19 6.45
C TYR A 96 15.75 -6.41 6.17
N ILE A 97 15.27 -7.67 6.11
CA ILE A 97 13.85 -8.01 5.95
C ILE A 97 13.06 -7.53 7.18
N ALA A 98 13.54 -7.83 8.38
CA ALA A 98 12.92 -7.36 9.62
C ALA A 98 12.92 -5.83 9.71
N LYS A 99 14.01 -5.18 9.32
CA LYS A 99 14.14 -3.74 9.27
C LYS A 99 13.18 -3.12 8.25
N ASP A 100 13.09 -3.67 7.06
CA ASP A 100 12.20 -3.17 6.01
C ASP A 100 10.74 -3.48 6.34
N PHE A 101 10.45 -4.65 6.90
CA PHE A 101 9.13 -4.98 7.41
C PHE A 101 8.69 -3.98 8.49
N ASN A 102 9.50 -3.74 9.52
CA ASN A 102 9.18 -2.80 10.59
C ASN A 102 9.06 -1.35 10.12
N ARG A 103 9.72 -0.98 9.04
CA ARG A 103 9.59 0.34 8.42
C ARG A 103 8.32 0.47 7.58
N ALA A 104 7.93 -0.60 6.92
CA ALA A 104 6.80 -0.64 5.99
C ALA A 104 5.45 -0.90 6.68
N VAL A 105 5.46 -1.65 7.79
CA VAL A 105 4.28 -1.95 8.59
C VAL A 105 4.36 -1.25 9.96
N SER A 106 3.34 -1.42 10.78
CA SER A 106 3.41 -0.97 12.17
C SER A 106 4.57 -1.67 12.87
N SER A 107 5.45 -0.88 13.50
CA SER A 107 6.54 -1.41 14.32
C SER A 107 6.03 -2.07 15.62
N VAL A 108 4.75 -1.90 15.91
CA VAL A 108 4.09 -2.52 17.06
C VAL A 108 3.39 -3.77 16.60
N PRO A 109 3.72 -4.93 17.14
CA PRO A 109 3.04 -6.18 16.81
C PRO A 109 1.53 -6.09 17.06
N MET A 110 0.72 -6.23 16.02
CA MET A 110 -0.74 -6.08 16.12
C MET A 110 -1.40 -7.04 17.10
N ASN A 111 -0.90 -8.26 17.18
CA ASN A 111 -1.40 -9.30 18.07
C ASN A 111 -0.96 -9.13 19.54
N ARG A 112 0.02 -8.24 19.80
CA ARG A 112 0.54 -7.92 21.14
C ARG A 112 0.36 -6.48 21.54
N ALA A 113 -0.12 -5.62 20.65
CA ALA A 113 -0.21 -4.19 20.86
C ALA A 113 -1.21 -3.84 21.95
N GLY A 114 -0.72 -3.72 23.16
CA GLY A 114 -1.48 -3.22 24.31
C GLY A 114 -2.80 -3.99 24.57
N GLU A 115 -3.71 -3.32 25.22
CA GLU A 115 -5.08 -3.79 25.42
C GLU A 115 -5.92 -3.52 24.16
N ALA A 116 -6.68 -4.49 23.69
CA ALA A 116 -7.62 -4.35 22.61
C ALA A 116 -9.04 -4.37 23.14
N LEU A 117 -9.70 -3.21 23.15
CA LEU A 117 -11.09 -3.08 23.55
C LEU A 117 -11.98 -3.11 22.33
N ARG A 118 -12.83 -4.15 22.23
CA ARG A 118 -13.87 -4.30 21.20
C ARG A 118 -15.21 -3.90 21.80
N PHE A 119 -15.98 -3.09 21.08
CA PHE A 119 -17.27 -2.57 21.55
C PHE A 119 -18.19 -2.17 20.42
N TYR A 120 -19.48 -2.06 20.73
CA TYR A 120 -20.52 -1.51 19.85
C TYR A 120 -20.99 -0.16 20.38
N PRO A 121 -21.46 0.77 19.53
CA PRO A 121 -22.06 2.02 19.98
C PRO A 121 -23.29 1.79 20.86
N GLU A 122 -23.37 2.52 21.99
CA GLU A 122 -24.53 2.43 22.90
C GLU A 122 -25.71 3.23 22.38
N LYS A 123 -25.43 4.38 21.74
CA LYS A 123 -26.44 5.30 21.25
C LYS A 123 -26.35 5.43 19.74
N GLY A 124 -27.50 5.40 19.10
CA GLY A 124 -27.65 5.67 17.69
C GLY A 124 -28.88 6.52 17.44
N TRP A 125 -28.78 7.46 16.52
CA TRP A 125 -29.91 8.31 16.12
C TRP A 125 -29.74 8.76 14.66
N LYS A 126 -30.80 9.32 14.11
CA LYS A 126 -30.82 9.81 12.74
C LYS A 126 -31.03 11.32 12.72
N GLU A 127 -30.23 12.01 11.91
CA GLU A 127 -30.36 13.43 11.61
C GLU A 127 -30.51 13.61 10.09
N GLY A 128 -31.74 13.72 9.63
CA GLY A 128 -32.01 13.76 8.18
C GLY A 128 -31.60 12.48 7.48
N ARG A 129 -30.60 12.56 6.58
CA ARG A 129 -30.02 11.41 5.89
C ARG A 129 -28.80 10.82 6.59
N THR A 130 -28.33 11.45 7.64
CA THR A 130 -27.14 11.04 8.41
C THR A 130 -27.55 10.15 9.57
N VAL A 131 -26.76 9.11 9.82
CA VAL A 131 -26.86 8.27 11.01
C VAL A 131 -25.68 8.58 11.92
N CYS A 132 -25.97 8.82 13.19
CA CYS A 132 -24.97 9.18 14.20
C CYS A 132 -24.90 8.09 15.27
N PHE A 133 -23.69 7.84 15.76
CA PHE A 133 -23.46 6.94 16.90
C PHE A 133 -22.58 7.57 17.95
N GLU A 134 -22.78 7.19 19.19
CA GLU A 134 -21.90 7.48 20.33
C GLU A 134 -21.65 6.21 21.14
N ALA A 135 -20.39 5.99 21.48
CA ALA A 135 -19.95 4.97 22.43
C ALA A 135 -19.12 5.58 23.54
N ARG A 136 -19.25 5.04 24.74
CA ARG A 136 -18.43 5.38 25.90
C ARG A 136 -17.92 4.11 26.56
N ASN A 137 -16.65 4.13 26.92
CA ASN A 137 -15.98 3.06 27.65
C ASN A 137 -14.87 3.63 28.51
N GLU A 138 -14.12 2.78 29.19
CA GLU A 138 -13.02 3.17 30.09
C GLU A 138 -11.84 3.85 29.38
N LEU A 139 -11.70 3.68 28.05
CA LEU A 139 -10.65 4.31 27.25
C LEU A 139 -11.06 5.69 26.72
N GLY A 140 -12.36 5.97 26.62
CA GLY A 140 -12.82 7.26 26.13
C GLY A 140 -14.21 7.26 25.54
N ARG A 141 -14.47 8.28 24.69
CA ARG A 141 -15.74 8.46 23.98
C ARG A 141 -15.49 8.51 22.47
N LEU A 142 -16.14 7.64 21.73
CA LEU A 142 -16.17 7.66 20.28
C LEU A 142 -17.50 8.23 19.79
N ARG A 143 -17.44 9.16 18.84
CA ARG A 143 -18.60 9.64 18.08
C ARG A 143 -18.36 9.47 16.60
N THR A 144 -19.35 8.95 15.88
CA THR A 144 -19.27 8.77 14.42
C THR A 144 -20.52 9.27 13.74
N THR A 145 -20.34 9.81 12.53
CA THR A 145 -21.44 10.23 11.65
C THR A 145 -21.30 9.58 10.29
N TRP A 146 -22.41 9.04 9.78
CA TRP A 146 -22.48 8.26 8.56
C TRP A 146 -23.43 8.95 7.59
N SER A 147 -22.96 9.40 6.46
CA SER A 147 -23.77 10.13 5.48
C SER A 147 -23.55 9.58 4.07
N PRO A 148 -24.60 9.53 3.22
CA PRO A 148 -24.41 9.21 1.81
C PRO A 148 -23.56 10.30 1.16
N ASP A 149 -22.58 9.87 0.36
CA ASP A 149 -21.79 10.83 -0.41
C ASP A 149 -22.66 11.46 -1.50
N PRO A 150 -22.65 12.80 -1.65
CA PRO A 150 -23.46 13.46 -2.65
C PRO A 150 -22.95 13.26 -4.08
N ASP A 151 -21.65 13.12 -4.26
CA ASP A 151 -20.98 13.07 -5.56
C ASP A 151 -20.79 11.62 -6.04
N TYR A 152 -20.57 10.69 -5.10
CA TYR A 152 -20.26 9.29 -5.42
C TYR A 152 -21.34 8.34 -4.91
N PRO A 153 -22.16 7.79 -5.82
CA PRO A 153 -23.34 6.99 -5.46
C PRO A 153 -23.00 5.63 -4.81
N ALA A 154 -21.78 5.18 -4.92
CA ALA A 154 -21.27 3.95 -4.30
C ALA A 154 -20.76 4.16 -2.87
N ASP A 155 -20.64 5.41 -2.42
CA ASP A 155 -19.93 5.76 -1.20
C ASP A 155 -20.85 6.22 -0.08
N ILE A 156 -20.50 5.81 1.13
CA ILE A 156 -20.98 6.39 2.38
C ILE A 156 -19.76 7.00 3.07
N ARG A 157 -19.82 8.29 3.43
CA ARG A 157 -18.78 9.00 4.17
C ARG A 157 -18.98 8.84 5.65
N ILE A 158 -17.88 8.63 6.35
CA ILE A 158 -17.85 8.49 7.79
C ILE A 158 -16.85 9.49 8.38
N GLU A 159 -17.32 10.27 9.35
CA GLU A 159 -16.48 11.11 10.18
C GLU A 159 -16.46 10.52 11.58
N SER A 160 -15.27 10.39 12.16
CA SER A 160 -15.06 9.80 13.48
C SER A 160 -14.26 10.74 14.36
N VAL A 161 -14.67 10.88 15.61
CA VAL A 161 -13.94 11.64 16.62
C VAL A 161 -13.88 10.79 17.88
N PHE A 162 -12.66 10.48 18.33
CA PHE A 162 -12.39 9.80 19.57
C PHE A 162 -11.78 10.78 20.58
N TYR A 163 -12.29 10.77 21.81
CA TYR A 163 -11.81 11.57 22.95
C TYR A 163 -11.27 10.63 24.01
N PRO A 164 -9.93 10.55 24.19
CA PRO A 164 -9.31 9.73 25.21
C PRO A 164 -9.72 10.15 26.64
N ALA A 165 -9.95 9.17 27.50
CA ALA A 165 -10.27 9.40 28.91
C ALA A 165 -9.03 9.63 29.77
N ARG A 166 -7.88 9.14 29.37
CA ARG A 166 -6.62 9.19 30.11
C ARG A 166 -5.41 9.33 29.19
N LYS A 167 -4.26 9.68 29.76
CA LYS A 167 -2.99 9.67 29.02
C LYS A 167 -2.62 8.26 28.56
N GLY A 168 -2.09 8.13 27.34
CA GLY A 168 -1.59 6.88 26.79
C GLY A 168 -1.45 6.93 25.27
N TYR A 169 -1.18 5.78 24.68
CA TYR A 169 -1.08 5.58 23.24
C TYR A 169 -2.34 4.91 22.75
N TYR A 170 -2.92 5.44 21.69
CA TYR A 170 -4.22 5.02 21.17
C TYR A 170 -4.16 4.75 19.66
N SER A 171 -4.94 3.77 19.24
CA SER A 171 -5.27 3.54 17.84
C SER A 171 -6.73 3.10 17.73
N VAL A 172 -7.52 3.79 16.95
CA VAL A 172 -8.94 3.50 16.76
C VAL A 172 -9.16 2.88 15.39
N SER A 173 -9.77 1.70 15.35
CA SER A 173 -10.12 1.07 14.09
C SER A 173 -11.39 1.67 13.48
N THR A 174 -11.54 1.54 12.16
CA THR A 174 -12.87 1.54 11.56
C THR A 174 -13.68 0.38 12.13
N PRO A 175 -15.02 0.43 12.10
CA PRO A 175 -15.81 -0.72 12.53
C PRO A 175 -15.55 -1.91 11.59
N THR A 176 -15.57 -3.11 12.12
CA THR A 176 -15.69 -4.34 11.32
C THR A 176 -17.04 -4.34 10.65
N LEU A 177 -17.12 -3.86 9.40
CA LEU A 177 -18.40 -3.73 8.70
C LEU A 177 -19.06 -5.10 8.53
N ALA A 178 -18.28 -6.05 8.09
CA ALA A 178 -18.63 -7.44 7.97
C ALA A 178 -17.36 -8.29 7.89
N VAL A 179 -17.45 -9.55 8.24
CA VAL A 179 -16.40 -10.56 8.12
C VAL A 179 -16.63 -11.39 6.87
N LEU A 180 -15.61 -11.56 6.05
CA LEU A 180 -15.67 -12.43 4.89
C LEU A 180 -15.17 -13.83 5.24
N PRO A 181 -15.98 -14.88 5.14
CA PRO A 181 -15.48 -16.26 5.26
C PRO A 181 -14.41 -16.58 4.22
N GLU A 182 -13.35 -17.30 4.61
CA GLU A 182 -12.20 -17.57 3.72
C GLU A 182 -12.62 -18.26 2.41
N GLU A 183 -13.58 -19.17 2.48
CA GLU A 183 -14.09 -19.89 1.30
C GLU A 183 -14.82 -18.99 0.29
N ARG A 184 -15.26 -17.80 0.72
CA ARG A 184 -15.91 -16.78 -0.14
C ARG A 184 -14.92 -15.76 -0.68
N LEU A 185 -13.65 -15.77 -0.25
CA LEU A 185 -12.62 -14.84 -0.70
C LEU A 185 -12.35 -15.03 -2.19
N GLY A 186 -12.66 -14.01 -2.98
CA GLY A 186 -12.31 -13.95 -4.40
C GLY A 186 -11.03 -13.16 -4.67
N TRP A 187 -10.85 -12.04 -3.95
CA TRP A 187 -9.62 -11.24 -4.03
C TRP A 187 -9.56 -10.24 -2.89
N SER A 188 -8.39 -10.03 -2.33
CA SER A 188 -8.14 -8.91 -1.41
C SER A 188 -6.88 -8.16 -1.79
N VAL A 189 -6.85 -6.86 -1.54
CA VAL A 189 -5.70 -6.03 -1.83
C VAL A 189 -5.50 -4.91 -0.82
N VAL A 190 -4.26 -4.79 -0.34
CA VAL A 190 -3.65 -3.59 0.23
C VAL A 190 -2.52 -3.20 -0.75
N PRO A 191 -2.73 -2.20 -1.61
CA PRO A 191 -1.89 -1.96 -2.77
C PRO A 191 -0.43 -1.68 -2.42
N GLY A 192 0.48 -2.43 -3.03
CA GLY A 192 1.92 -2.35 -2.76
C GLY A 192 2.39 -3.30 -1.65
N PHE A 193 1.47 -4.03 -0.99
CA PHE A 193 1.80 -4.95 0.09
C PHE A 193 1.27 -6.35 -0.13
N PHE A 194 -0.03 -6.55 0.12
CA PHE A 194 -0.64 -7.86 0.10
C PHE A 194 -1.77 -7.91 -0.91
N GLN A 195 -1.83 -9.00 -1.66
CA GLN A 195 -2.92 -9.28 -2.57
C GLN A 195 -3.08 -10.78 -2.78
N GLY A 196 -4.29 -11.20 -3.06
CA GLY A 196 -4.57 -12.59 -3.40
C GLY A 196 -5.99 -13.04 -3.07
N ASP A 197 -6.25 -14.28 -3.39
CA ASP A 197 -7.55 -14.96 -3.24
C ASP A 197 -7.52 -16.08 -2.19
N TYR A 198 -6.43 -16.18 -1.42
CA TYR A 198 -6.27 -17.18 -0.37
C TYR A 198 -5.40 -16.68 0.78
N ILE A 199 -5.54 -17.30 1.94
CA ILE A 199 -4.70 -17.06 3.10
C ILE A 199 -3.45 -17.92 3.00
N GLN A 200 -2.28 -17.25 2.93
CA GLN A 200 -0.99 -17.90 2.91
C GLN A 200 -0.60 -18.36 4.33
N PRO A 201 -0.46 -19.65 4.59
CA PRO A 201 -0.10 -20.15 5.91
C PRO A 201 1.32 -19.78 6.34
N VAL A 202 2.21 -19.52 5.37
CA VAL A 202 3.59 -19.13 5.61
C VAL A 202 3.73 -17.62 5.41
N PHE A 203 3.88 -16.88 6.50
CA PHE A 203 3.95 -15.41 6.47
C PHE A 203 5.03 -14.88 5.53
N HIS A 204 6.21 -15.50 5.52
CA HIS A 204 7.32 -15.11 4.66
C HIS A 204 6.96 -15.15 3.17
N LEU A 205 6.19 -16.14 2.72
CA LEU A 205 5.75 -16.23 1.33
C LEU A 205 4.76 -15.12 0.98
N ALA A 206 3.84 -14.79 1.89
CA ALA A 206 2.94 -13.66 1.67
C ALA A 206 3.70 -12.33 1.60
N TYR A 207 4.64 -12.10 2.51
CA TYR A 207 5.34 -10.83 2.63
C TYR A 207 6.43 -10.62 1.56
N MET A 208 7.32 -11.60 1.39
CA MET A 208 8.48 -11.46 0.49
C MET A 208 8.15 -11.72 -0.98
N TYR A 209 7.24 -12.65 -1.23
CA TYR A 209 6.95 -13.12 -2.58
C TYR A 209 5.56 -12.74 -3.08
N GLY A 210 4.78 -12.00 -2.28
CA GLY A 210 3.43 -11.56 -2.66
C GLY A 210 2.45 -12.71 -2.92
N GLN A 211 2.67 -13.87 -2.29
CA GLN A 211 1.87 -15.06 -2.48
C GLN A 211 0.70 -15.10 -1.49
N GLY A 212 -0.43 -14.56 -1.89
CA GLY A 212 -1.63 -14.55 -1.05
C GLY A 212 -1.60 -13.51 0.06
N LEU A 213 -2.47 -13.68 1.05
CA LEU A 213 -2.64 -12.78 2.19
C LEU A 213 -1.98 -13.37 3.43
N PRO A 214 -1.36 -12.56 4.29
CA PRO A 214 -0.85 -13.07 5.57
C PRO A 214 -2.00 -13.62 6.41
N HIS A 215 -1.72 -14.70 7.16
CA HIS A 215 -2.68 -15.41 8.01
C HIS A 215 -2.96 -14.72 9.35
N LEU A 216 -2.34 -13.58 9.58
CA LEU A 216 -2.52 -12.77 10.79
C LEU A 216 -2.67 -11.29 10.45
N PRO A 217 -3.25 -10.50 11.37
CA PRO A 217 -3.42 -9.08 11.18
C PRO A 217 -2.09 -8.36 11.00
N VAL A 218 -1.98 -7.59 9.91
CA VAL A 218 -0.84 -6.71 9.64
C VAL A 218 -1.37 -5.32 9.33
N ILE A 219 -0.79 -4.30 9.95
CA ILE A 219 -1.07 -2.90 9.63
C ILE A 219 0.02 -2.36 8.70
N CYS A 220 -0.34 -2.08 7.45
CA CYS A 220 0.53 -1.41 6.49
C CYS A 220 0.42 0.11 6.69
N ASN A 221 1.56 0.79 6.77
CA ASN A 221 1.60 2.24 6.93
C ASN A 221 1.21 2.96 5.64
N ASP A 222 0.48 4.06 5.76
CA ASP A 222 -0.02 4.87 4.65
C ASP A 222 1.08 5.37 3.69
N ASN A 223 2.29 5.62 4.19
CA ASN A 223 3.41 6.12 3.38
C ASN A 223 4.12 5.02 2.59
N THR A 224 3.75 3.78 2.76
CA THR A 224 4.37 2.62 2.10
C THR A 224 3.45 1.95 1.09
N VAL A 225 2.13 2.16 1.19
CA VAL A 225 1.17 1.67 0.20
C VAL A 225 1.19 2.55 -1.05
N THR A 226 0.92 1.96 -2.20
CA THR A 226 0.89 2.70 -3.48
C THR A 226 -0.37 3.52 -3.65
N THR A 227 -1.49 3.06 -3.06
CA THR A 227 -2.77 3.76 -3.02
C THR A 227 -3.46 3.46 -1.69
N MET A 228 -3.99 4.49 -1.04
CA MET A 228 -4.64 4.35 0.26
C MET A 228 -6.06 3.79 0.12
N ILE A 229 -6.14 2.49 -0.07
CA ILE A 229 -7.37 1.71 -0.10
C ILE A 229 -7.08 0.32 0.47
N THR A 230 -8.02 -0.24 1.20
CA THR A 230 -8.05 -1.67 1.49
C THR A 230 -9.39 -2.20 0.97
N SER A 231 -9.36 -3.23 0.15
CA SER A 231 -10.57 -3.76 -0.46
C SER A 231 -10.56 -5.28 -0.51
N MET A 232 -11.77 -5.84 -0.48
CA MET A 232 -11.97 -7.28 -0.51
C MET A 232 -13.18 -7.62 -1.37
N THR A 233 -12.97 -8.55 -2.28
CA THR A 233 -13.95 -9.02 -3.26
C THR A 233 -14.37 -10.44 -2.94
N GLU A 234 -15.65 -10.70 -2.92
CA GLU A 234 -16.18 -12.06 -2.85
C GLU A 234 -16.02 -12.78 -4.19
N LYS A 235 -15.99 -14.11 -4.17
CA LYS A 235 -16.02 -14.94 -5.41
C LYS A 235 -17.17 -14.57 -6.34
N ALA A 236 -18.27 -14.03 -5.80
CA ALA A 236 -19.40 -13.53 -6.57
C ALA A 236 -19.15 -12.15 -7.23
N GLY A 237 -17.98 -11.55 -7.07
CA GLY A 237 -17.55 -10.29 -7.68
C GLY A 237 -17.95 -9.03 -6.91
N ASN A 238 -18.64 -9.15 -5.77
CA ASN A 238 -19.06 -8.01 -4.96
C ASN A 238 -17.89 -7.54 -4.08
N THR A 239 -17.49 -6.30 -4.20
CA THR A 239 -16.31 -5.72 -3.53
C THR A 239 -16.71 -4.70 -2.50
N LEU A 240 -16.21 -4.84 -1.28
CA LEU A 240 -16.25 -3.84 -0.22
C LEU A 240 -14.86 -3.21 -0.09
N ALA A 241 -14.83 -1.88 -0.02
CA ALA A 241 -13.60 -1.11 0.12
C ALA A 241 -13.71 -0.06 1.21
N LEU A 242 -12.60 0.18 1.92
CA LEU A 242 -12.40 1.32 2.79
C LEU A 242 -11.34 2.23 2.20
N ILE A 243 -11.68 3.50 2.05
CA ILE A 243 -10.82 4.52 1.46
C ILE A 243 -10.72 5.67 2.47
N PRO A 244 -9.55 5.98 3.04
CA PRO A 244 -9.34 7.16 3.87
C PRO A 244 -9.67 8.42 3.08
N ASP A 245 -10.28 9.42 3.75
CA ASP A 245 -10.55 10.70 3.10
C ASP A 245 -9.24 11.39 2.69
N ASN A 246 -9.31 12.11 1.57
CA ASN A 246 -8.18 12.88 1.08
C ASN A 246 -7.79 13.96 2.12
N GLY A 247 -6.50 14.01 2.46
CA GLY A 247 -5.97 14.91 3.49
C GLY A 247 -5.86 14.28 4.89
N TYR A 248 -6.50 13.14 5.14
CA TYR A 248 -6.29 12.31 6.31
C TYR A 248 -5.48 11.08 5.95
N PRO A 249 -4.57 10.76 6.70
CA PRO A 249 -3.61 11.35 7.61
C PRO A 249 -2.37 11.86 6.87
N ARG A 250 -2.52 12.27 5.64
CA ARG A 250 -1.41 12.73 4.80
C ARG A 250 -1.15 14.21 4.99
N SER A 251 0.14 14.55 5.07
CA SER A 251 0.62 15.90 4.79
C SER A 251 1.09 16.00 3.35
N GLU A 252 1.23 17.22 2.86
CA GLU A 252 1.88 17.46 1.59
C GLU A 252 3.33 16.98 1.64
N TYR A 253 3.74 16.25 0.62
CA TYR A 253 5.14 15.89 0.43
C TYR A 253 5.92 17.12 -0.03
N SER A 254 6.87 17.56 0.75
CA SER A 254 7.76 18.66 0.40
C SER A 254 9.22 18.21 0.40
N GLY A 255 9.72 17.79 -0.75
CA GLY A 255 11.13 17.46 -0.95
C GLY A 255 11.65 16.43 0.06
N ASP A 256 12.73 16.77 0.75
CA ASP A 256 13.41 15.85 1.69
C ASP A 256 12.66 15.57 2.99
N LYS A 257 11.55 16.25 3.24
CA LYS A 257 10.78 16.12 4.48
C LYS A 257 9.57 15.22 4.28
N ARG A 258 9.81 13.93 4.20
CA ARG A 258 8.81 12.90 3.88
C ARG A 258 7.61 12.82 4.81
N THR A 259 7.75 13.27 6.02
CA THR A 259 6.70 13.20 7.05
C THR A 259 6.24 14.57 7.50
N HIS A 260 6.58 15.59 6.75
CA HIS A 260 6.34 16.96 7.12
C HIS A 260 4.86 17.26 7.33
N GLY A 261 4.53 17.76 8.52
CA GLY A 261 3.16 18.13 8.87
C GLY A 261 2.21 16.98 9.23
N ILE A 262 2.62 15.72 9.11
CA ILE A 262 1.80 14.59 9.54
C ILE A 262 1.92 14.45 11.05
N SER A 263 0.81 14.58 11.74
CA SER A 263 0.74 14.40 13.18
C SER A 263 0.40 12.96 13.60
N TRP A 264 0.02 12.13 12.66
CA TRP A 264 -0.29 10.71 12.86
C TRP A 264 -0.43 9.98 11.52
N ARG A 265 -0.40 8.66 11.56
CA ARG A 265 -0.43 7.81 10.37
C ARG A 265 -1.66 6.93 10.32
N CYS A 266 -2.17 6.73 9.12
CA CYS A 266 -3.20 5.74 8.83
C CYS A 266 -2.56 4.37 8.59
N GLY A 267 -3.11 3.37 9.22
CA GLY A 267 -2.80 1.98 8.97
C GLY A 267 -3.89 1.30 8.14
N LEU A 268 -3.49 0.47 7.19
CA LEU A 268 -4.39 -0.30 6.34
C LEU A 268 -4.18 -1.80 6.60
N SER A 269 -5.26 -2.54 6.74
CA SER A 269 -5.22 -3.98 6.98
C SER A 269 -6.31 -4.71 6.21
N HIS A 270 -6.06 -5.97 5.88
CA HIS A 270 -7.03 -6.90 5.31
C HIS A 270 -7.78 -7.69 6.39
N MET A 271 -7.37 -7.55 7.66
CA MET A 271 -8.01 -8.19 8.80
C MET A 271 -8.33 -7.17 9.89
N ASN A 272 -9.38 -7.46 10.66
CA ASN A 272 -9.61 -6.80 11.94
C ASN A 272 -8.63 -7.32 13.02
N ARG A 273 -8.72 -6.77 14.24
CA ARG A 273 -7.83 -7.16 15.34
C ARG A 273 -7.98 -8.63 15.76
N GLN A 274 -9.12 -9.24 15.51
CA GLN A 274 -9.42 -10.62 15.83
C GLN A 274 -8.82 -11.62 14.82
N GLY A 275 -8.22 -11.13 13.73
CA GLY A 275 -7.68 -11.97 12.65
C GLY A 275 -8.73 -12.43 11.64
N GLU A 276 -9.89 -11.78 11.62
CA GLU A 276 -10.97 -12.07 10.69
C GLU A 276 -10.82 -11.21 9.42
N LEU A 277 -11.08 -11.79 8.26
CA LEU A 277 -11.02 -11.10 6.97
C LEU A 277 -12.05 -9.97 6.91
N SER A 278 -11.58 -8.75 7.02
CA SER A 278 -12.37 -7.53 6.94
C SER A 278 -11.46 -6.37 6.56
N PRO A 279 -11.77 -5.60 5.51
CA PRO A 279 -11.03 -4.37 5.25
C PRO A 279 -11.11 -3.47 6.49
N THR A 280 -9.97 -3.04 7.01
CA THR A 280 -9.90 -2.28 8.26
C THR A 280 -8.85 -1.17 8.16
N LEU A 281 -9.19 0.01 8.67
CA LEU A 281 -8.26 1.13 8.84
C LEU A 281 -8.03 1.38 10.34
N TYR A 282 -6.84 1.88 10.67
CA TYR A 282 -6.41 2.18 12.04
C TYR A 282 -5.91 3.62 12.14
N TYR A 283 -6.41 4.40 13.11
CA TYR A 283 -6.10 5.83 13.30
C TYR A 283 -5.85 6.19 14.75
N PRO A 284 -4.73 6.85 15.05
CA PRO A 284 -3.45 6.74 14.36
C PRO A 284 -2.89 5.33 14.53
N VAL A 285 -1.82 4.98 13.85
CA VAL A 285 -1.16 3.68 14.08
C VAL A 285 -0.50 3.70 15.46
N LEU A 286 -0.82 2.70 16.28
CA LEU A 286 -0.36 2.62 17.66
C LEU A 286 1.18 2.67 17.77
N GLY A 287 1.69 3.47 18.68
CA GLY A 287 3.13 3.65 18.91
C GLY A 287 3.84 4.57 17.93
N GLN A 288 3.17 4.98 16.85
CA GLN A 288 3.69 5.94 15.87
C GLN A 288 3.29 7.37 16.21
N GLU A 289 3.77 8.32 15.40
CA GLU A 289 3.48 9.74 15.55
C GLU A 289 1.97 9.99 15.65
N GLY A 290 1.58 10.81 16.60
CA GLY A 290 0.18 11.18 16.87
C GLY A 290 -0.60 10.17 17.67
N SER A 291 -0.05 9.00 18.03
CA SER A 291 -0.75 8.00 18.87
C SER A 291 -0.73 8.33 20.37
N GLU A 292 0.28 9.09 20.85
CA GLU A 292 0.29 9.57 22.22
C GLU A 292 -0.76 10.67 22.43
N LYS A 293 -1.62 10.51 23.43
CA LYS A 293 -2.73 11.40 23.72
C LYS A 293 -2.83 11.66 25.23
N GLN A 294 -3.31 12.86 25.55
CA GLN A 294 -3.70 13.23 26.90
C GLN A 294 -5.21 13.11 27.07
N ALA A 295 -5.69 13.09 28.31
CA ALA A 295 -7.12 13.22 28.56
C ALA A 295 -7.65 14.54 27.99
N GLY A 296 -8.75 14.46 27.23
CA GLY A 296 -9.37 15.60 26.58
C GLY A 296 -8.85 15.97 25.19
N ASP A 297 -7.77 15.34 24.73
CA ASP A 297 -7.36 15.41 23.32
C ASP A 297 -8.44 14.84 22.41
N SER A 298 -8.27 14.99 21.11
CA SER A 298 -9.13 14.33 20.13
C SER A 298 -8.34 13.67 19.03
N VAL A 299 -8.84 12.53 18.56
CA VAL A 299 -8.41 11.89 17.32
C VAL A 299 -9.56 12.01 16.34
N ARG A 300 -9.34 12.75 15.25
CA ARG A 300 -10.34 12.94 14.17
C ARG A 300 -9.86 12.26 12.92
N PHE A 301 -10.73 11.50 12.29
CA PHE A 301 -10.44 10.87 11.00
C PHE A 301 -11.72 10.64 10.19
N GLY A 302 -11.58 10.75 8.89
CA GLY A 302 -12.64 10.48 7.93
C GLY A 302 -12.25 9.36 6.97
N PHE A 303 -13.23 8.62 6.53
CA PHE A 303 -13.07 7.58 5.53
C PHE A 303 -14.37 7.34 4.77
N ARG A 304 -14.27 6.56 3.71
CA ARG A 304 -15.40 6.12 2.89
C ARG A 304 -15.53 4.62 2.97
N VAL A 305 -16.76 4.16 3.03
CA VAL A 305 -17.14 2.79 2.68
C VAL A 305 -17.64 2.85 1.25
N SER A 306 -17.02 2.10 0.37
CA SER A 306 -17.41 2.00 -1.03
C SER A 306 -17.75 0.58 -1.41
N MET A 307 -18.74 0.39 -2.29
CA MET A 307 -19.14 -0.93 -2.76
C MET A 307 -19.38 -0.95 -4.26
N THR A 308 -18.85 -1.99 -4.92
CA THR A 308 -19.09 -2.23 -6.36
C THR A 308 -19.25 -3.71 -6.64
N ASP A 309 -20.07 -4.04 -7.64
CA ASP A 309 -20.26 -5.42 -8.14
C ASP A 309 -19.37 -5.73 -9.37
N LYS A 310 -18.38 -4.86 -9.65
CA LYS A 310 -17.48 -4.98 -10.80
C LYS A 310 -16.06 -5.44 -10.44
N GLY A 311 -15.82 -5.85 -9.19
CA GLY A 311 -14.55 -6.38 -8.72
C GLY A 311 -13.60 -5.30 -8.15
N TRP A 312 -12.49 -5.77 -7.60
CA TRP A 312 -11.51 -4.95 -6.87
C TRP A 312 -10.89 -3.83 -7.72
N TYR A 313 -10.68 -4.09 -9.01
CA TYR A 313 -10.00 -3.12 -9.88
C TYR A 313 -10.85 -1.86 -10.10
N GLU A 314 -12.18 -1.99 -10.18
CA GLU A 314 -13.06 -0.81 -10.26
C GLU A 314 -13.06 -0.02 -8.95
N ALA A 315 -13.03 -0.68 -7.79
CA ALA A 315 -12.86 -0.01 -6.51
C ALA A 315 -11.51 0.73 -6.42
N HIS A 316 -10.45 0.11 -6.92
CA HIS A 316 -9.12 0.72 -6.98
C HIS A 316 -9.09 1.95 -7.90
N LYS A 317 -9.66 1.85 -9.11
CA LYS A 317 -9.79 2.99 -10.03
C LYS A 317 -10.58 4.14 -9.42
N HIS A 318 -11.66 3.84 -8.72
CA HIS A 318 -12.45 4.83 -8.02
C HIS A 318 -11.61 5.60 -6.97
N ALA A 319 -10.83 4.90 -6.15
CA ALA A 319 -9.90 5.55 -5.22
C ALA A 319 -8.87 6.42 -5.93
N VAL A 320 -8.24 5.91 -7.00
CA VAL A 320 -7.17 6.60 -7.74
C VAL A 320 -7.66 7.84 -8.47
N TYR A 321 -8.73 7.71 -9.24
CA TYR A 321 -9.16 8.76 -10.16
C TYR A 321 -10.19 9.69 -9.55
N ASP A 322 -11.18 9.15 -8.85
CA ASP A 322 -12.29 9.95 -8.35
C ASP A 322 -11.95 10.56 -6.97
N ILE A 323 -11.48 9.75 -6.02
CA ILE A 323 -11.24 10.24 -4.65
C ILE A 323 -9.92 11.02 -4.54
N TYR A 324 -8.83 10.47 -5.08
CA TYR A 324 -7.51 11.10 -4.96
C TYR A 324 -7.12 11.98 -6.15
N GLY A 325 -7.88 11.92 -7.26
CA GLY A 325 -7.67 12.77 -8.42
C GLY A 325 -6.27 12.61 -9.05
N LEU A 326 -5.63 11.44 -8.93
CA LEU A 326 -4.25 11.24 -9.39
C LEU A 326 -4.11 11.40 -10.91
N GLY A 327 -5.19 11.20 -11.67
CA GLY A 327 -5.24 11.50 -13.10
C GLY A 327 -4.96 12.99 -13.42
N ASN A 328 -5.38 13.89 -12.54
CA ASN A 328 -5.14 15.32 -12.72
C ASN A 328 -3.66 15.68 -12.61
N SER A 329 -2.88 14.93 -11.84
CA SER A 329 -1.43 15.13 -11.73
C SER A 329 -0.70 14.90 -13.05
N LEU A 330 -1.22 14.03 -13.91
CA LEU A 330 -0.68 13.82 -15.26
C LEU A 330 -1.00 14.99 -16.18
N ALA A 331 -2.20 15.56 -16.06
CA ALA A 331 -2.60 16.72 -16.84
C ALA A 331 -1.81 18.00 -16.48
N LEU A 332 -1.33 18.09 -15.23
CA LEU A 332 -0.54 19.22 -14.74
C LEU A 332 0.95 19.13 -15.09
N LYS A 333 1.41 18.04 -15.70
CA LYS A 333 2.80 17.92 -16.19
C LYS A 333 3.00 18.77 -17.45
N HIS A 334 3.14 20.07 -17.25
CA HIS A 334 3.62 20.98 -18.29
C HIS A 334 5.12 20.79 -18.47
N THR A 335 5.49 19.98 -19.44
CA THR A 335 6.89 19.91 -19.85
C THR A 335 7.19 21.10 -20.75
N THR A 336 7.93 22.05 -20.22
CA THR A 336 8.32 23.27 -20.97
C THR A 336 9.42 23.02 -22.00
N LEU A 337 10.14 21.91 -21.87
CA LEU A 337 11.21 21.52 -22.79
C LEU A 337 10.65 20.60 -23.90
N PRO A 338 10.87 20.93 -25.17
CA PRO A 338 10.57 20.04 -26.28
C PRO A 338 11.36 18.74 -26.20
N LEU A 339 10.87 17.68 -26.82
CA LEU A 339 11.46 16.35 -26.72
C LEU A 339 12.94 16.33 -27.13
N TYR A 340 13.30 17.01 -28.20
CA TYR A 340 14.70 17.05 -28.66
C TYR A 340 15.64 17.68 -27.63
N LYS A 341 15.20 18.71 -26.88
CA LYS A 341 16.00 19.30 -25.82
C LYS A 341 16.23 18.34 -24.64
N ARG A 342 15.30 17.46 -24.38
CA ARG A 342 15.48 16.41 -23.37
C ARG A 342 16.45 15.35 -23.85
N MET A 343 16.40 15.03 -25.14
CA MET A 343 17.33 14.10 -25.76
C MET A 343 18.75 14.66 -25.76
N GLU A 344 18.95 15.95 -26.09
CA GLU A 344 20.24 16.64 -25.95
C GLU A 344 20.77 16.54 -24.51
N ALA A 345 19.91 16.81 -23.52
CA ALA A 345 20.31 16.71 -22.10
C ALA A 345 20.70 15.28 -21.67
N ILE A 346 20.04 14.25 -22.21
CA ILE A 346 20.41 12.84 -21.97
C ILE A 346 21.72 12.51 -22.68
N TRP A 347 21.90 12.99 -23.89
CA TRP A 347 23.11 12.82 -24.65
C TRP A 347 24.31 13.45 -23.96
N ASP A 348 24.20 14.72 -23.54
CA ASP A 348 25.22 15.41 -22.76
C ASP A 348 25.55 14.67 -21.46
N TYR A 349 24.52 14.20 -20.73
CA TYR A 349 24.69 13.43 -19.51
C TYR A 349 25.45 12.12 -19.73
N ILE A 350 25.10 11.34 -20.75
CA ILE A 350 25.76 10.05 -21.02
C ILE A 350 27.21 10.25 -21.44
N LEU A 351 27.55 11.35 -22.13
CA LEU A 351 28.90 11.63 -22.59
C LEU A 351 29.78 12.32 -21.57
N ASP A 352 29.23 12.89 -20.52
CA ASP A 352 30.01 13.45 -19.41
C ASP A 352 30.38 12.32 -18.44
N ASP A 353 31.65 11.95 -18.43
CA ASP A 353 32.17 10.86 -17.58
C ASP A 353 31.96 11.10 -16.09
N SER A 354 31.96 12.36 -15.68
CA SER A 354 31.78 12.73 -14.28
C SER A 354 30.35 12.60 -13.84
N LEU A 355 29.39 13.07 -14.66
CA LEU A 355 27.97 13.02 -14.35
C LEU A 355 27.41 11.61 -14.48
N SER A 356 27.81 10.88 -15.53
CA SER A 356 27.36 9.51 -15.78
C SER A 356 28.12 8.45 -14.99
N PHE A 357 29.15 8.86 -14.23
CA PHE A 357 30.06 7.94 -13.53
C PHE A 357 30.67 6.89 -14.45
N TRP A 358 30.95 7.24 -15.69
CA TRP A 358 31.51 6.32 -16.67
C TRP A 358 32.90 5.85 -16.29
N ARG A 359 33.13 4.55 -16.41
CA ARG A 359 34.43 3.92 -16.17
C ARG A 359 34.71 2.83 -17.19
N THR A 360 35.96 2.67 -17.55
CA THR A 360 36.45 1.53 -18.32
C THR A 360 37.39 0.67 -17.47
N ALA A 361 37.43 -0.62 -17.77
CA ALA A 361 38.35 -1.57 -17.14
C ALA A 361 38.84 -2.60 -18.15
N GLY A 362 40.03 -3.15 -17.92
CA GLY A 362 40.53 -4.29 -18.69
C GLY A 362 39.97 -5.61 -18.12
N TYR A 363 39.48 -6.50 -18.98
CA TYR A 363 39.04 -7.84 -18.60
C TYR A 363 39.27 -8.84 -19.73
N LYS A 364 40.06 -9.89 -19.46
CA LYS A 364 40.37 -10.96 -20.41
C LYS A 364 40.86 -10.45 -21.80
N GLY A 365 41.66 -9.41 -21.81
CA GLY A 365 42.24 -8.83 -23.03
C GLY A 365 41.31 -7.85 -23.79
N LEU A 366 40.14 -7.56 -23.27
CA LEU A 366 39.19 -6.59 -23.82
C LEU A 366 39.03 -5.39 -22.87
N THR A 367 38.69 -4.25 -23.45
CA THR A 367 38.20 -3.10 -22.66
C THR A 367 36.67 -3.27 -22.50
N ILE A 368 36.21 -3.25 -21.25
CA ILE A 368 34.83 -3.21 -20.86
C ILE A 368 34.47 -1.84 -20.29
N GLY A 369 33.24 -1.38 -20.47
CA GLY A 369 32.80 -0.08 -19.99
C GLY A 369 31.43 -0.12 -19.38
N ALA A 370 31.25 0.58 -18.25
CA ALA A 370 29.99 0.71 -17.53
C ALA A 370 30.05 1.91 -16.57
N GLN A 371 28.96 2.17 -15.88
CA GLN A 371 28.90 3.19 -14.84
C GLN A 371 29.40 2.62 -13.50
N ASP A 372 30.11 3.45 -12.72
CA ASP A 372 30.40 3.12 -11.33
C ASP A 372 29.07 3.02 -10.55
N TYR A 373 28.95 1.96 -9.75
CA TYR A 373 27.82 1.74 -8.86
C TYR A 373 28.24 2.02 -7.41
N LEU A 374 27.61 3.02 -6.81
CA LEU A 374 27.93 3.49 -5.47
C LEU A 374 27.14 2.76 -4.35
N GLY A 375 26.26 1.83 -4.71
CA GLY A 375 25.47 1.02 -3.77
C GLY A 375 26.29 -0.07 -3.09
N GLY A 376 25.63 -0.76 -2.16
CA GLY A 376 26.21 -1.93 -1.51
C GLY A 376 26.20 -3.14 -2.45
N VAL A 377 27.37 -3.67 -2.75
CA VAL A 377 27.55 -4.88 -3.53
C VAL A 377 28.44 -5.83 -2.74
N VAL A 378 28.12 -7.13 -2.79
CA VAL A 378 28.89 -8.16 -2.08
C VAL A 378 30.34 -8.12 -2.53
N GLU A 379 31.24 -8.16 -1.57
CA GLU A 379 32.69 -8.12 -1.76
C GLU A 379 33.25 -6.83 -2.39
N ALA A 380 32.41 -5.83 -2.71
CA ALA A 380 32.87 -4.58 -3.29
C ALA A 380 33.57 -3.66 -2.27
N ASP A 381 34.69 -3.10 -2.67
CA ASP A 381 35.39 -2.00 -1.98
C ASP A 381 35.24 -0.71 -2.81
N ARG A 382 33.99 -0.29 -3.02
CA ARG A 382 33.58 0.86 -3.86
C ARG A 382 34.18 0.79 -5.28
N ASP A 383 34.23 -0.41 -5.83
CA ASP A 383 34.83 -0.70 -7.13
C ASP A 383 33.87 -1.45 -8.07
N ALA A 384 32.59 -1.41 -7.79
CA ALA A 384 31.56 -2.05 -8.61
C ALA A 384 31.20 -1.20 -9.83
N MET A 385 31.11 -1.83 -10.99
CA MET A 385 30.61 -1.26 -12.24
C MET A 385 29.35 -1.99 -12.65
N LYS A 386 28.34 -1.25 -13.10
CA LYS A 386 27.07 -1.79 -13.63
C LYS A 386 26.71 -1.13 -14.94
N ASN A 387 26.37 -1.90 -15.94
CA ASN A 387 25.89 -1.38 -17.21
C ASN A 387 24.36 -1.46 -17.27
N SER A 388 23.69 -0.32 -17.19
CA SER A 388 22.23 -0.23 -17.09
C SER A 388 21.54 0.51 -18.24
N ASP A 389 22.29 1.26 -19.06
CA ASP A 389 21.70 2.18 -20.06
C ASP A 389 21.89 1.72 -21.50
N ILE A 390 21.88 0.41 -21.71
CA ILE A 390 22.18 -0.22 -23.03
C ILE A 390 21.27 0.32 -24.13
N GLY A 391 19.96 0.15 -23.99
CA GLY A 391 19.02 0.52 -25.04
C GLY A 391 19.05 2.01 -25.36
N ALA A 392 19.17 2.88 -24.34
CA ALA A 392 19.26 4.32 -24.52
C ALA A 392 20.54 4.74 -25.26
N SER A 393 21.68 4.12 -24.95
CA SER A 393 22.96 4.45 -25.58
C SER A 393 22.98 4.08 -27.06
N TRP A 394 22.46 2.90 -27.45
CA TRP A 394 22.32 2.51 -28.85
C TRP A 394 21.34 3.39 -29.61
N MET A 395 20.22 3.74 -28.99
CA MET A 395 19.26 4.65 -29.59
C MET A 395 19.88 6.02 -29.85
N LEU A 396 20.56 6.60 -28.86
CA LEU A 396 21.25 7.90 -29.01
C LEU A 396 22.31 7.86 -30.09
N ALA A 397 23.13 6.82 -30.15
CA ALA A 397 24.14 6.65 -31.19
C ALA A 397 23.52 6.60 -32.58
N SER A 398 22.41 5.85 -32.74
CA SER A 398 21.67 5.77 -34.00
C SER A 398 21.07 7.12 -34.40
N MET A 399 20.65 7.94 -33.45
CA MET A 399 20.02 9.24 -33.72
C MET A 399 21.02 10.35 -33.95
N THR A 400 22.16 10.33 -33.29
CA THR A 400 23.15 11.42 -33.30
C THR A 400 24.33 11.17 -34.20
N GLY A 401 24.70 9.90 -34.40
CA GLY A 401 25.93 9.52 -35.10
C GLY A 401 27.22 9.95 -34.36
N ASP A 402 27.12 10.25 -33.06
CA ASP A 402 28.29 10.73 -32.29
C ASP A 402 29.40 9.67 -32.21
N PRO A 403 30.59 9.94 -32.66
CA PRO A 403 31.69 8.96 -32.64
C PRO A 403 32.11 8.55 -31.24
N ARG A 404 31.96 9.40 -30.22
CA ARG A 404 32.23 9.02 -28.81
C ARG A 404 31.26 7.91 -28.32
N LEU A 405 30.04 7.88 -28.87
CA LEU A 405 29.11 6.76 -28.61
C LEU A 405 29.52 5.54 -29.43
N THR A 406 29.63 5.69 -30.76
CA THR A 406 29.81 4.56 -31.68
C THR A 406 31.17 3.88 -31.60
N GLU A 407 32.23 4.63 -31.32
CA GLU A 407 33.61 4.12 -31.34
C GLU A 407 34.16 3.80 -29.95
N GLU A 408 33.63 4.43 -28.90
CA GLU A 408 34.14 4.23 -27.52
C GLU A 408 33.07 3.57 -26.61
N ARG A 409 31.90 4.22 -26.41
CA ARG A 409 30.94 3.74 -25.42
C ARG A 409 30.35 2.38 -25.78
N LEU A 410 29.74 2.28 -26.97
CA LEU A 410 29.01 1.09 -27.37
C LEU A 410 29.88 -0.16 -27.47
N PRO A 411 31.10 -0.13 -28.04
CA PRO A 411 31.96 -1.30 -28.06
C PRO A 411 32.32 -1.79 -26.65
N TYR A 412 32.60 -0.88 -25.72
CA TYR A 412 32.94 -1.25 -24.35
C TYR A 412 31.76 -1.74 -23.53
N MET A 413 30.56 -1.17 -23.74
CA MET A 413 29.31 -1.66 -23.15
C MET A 413 28.96 -3.05 -23.68
N ARG A 414 29.13 -3.28 -24.98
CA ARG A 414 28.94 -4.60 -25.59
C ARG A 414 29.89 -5.63 -25.00
N ASN A 415 31.18 -5.28 -24.92
CA ASN A 415 32.18 -6.16 -24.32
C ASN A 415 31.83 -6.50 -22.86
N PHE A 416 31.32 -5.53 -22.10
CA PHE A 416 30.86 -5.77 -20.72
C PHE A 416 29.80 -6.86 -20.70
N LYS A 417 28.77 -6.79 -21.55
CA LYS A 417 27.67 -7.76 -21.61
C LYS A 417 28.11 -9.14 -22.09
N LEU A 418 28.98 -9.19 -23.09
CA LEU A 418 29.53 -10.46 -23.57
C LEU A 418 30.41 -11.14 -22.53
N MET A 419 31.22 -10.36 -21.83
CA MET A 419 32.12 -10.87 -20.77
C MET A 419 31.39 -11.20 -19.47
N GLN A 420 30.18 -10.72 -19.30
CA GLN A 420 29.31 -11.08 -18.18
C GLN A 420 28.82 -12.53 -18.24
N GLN A 421 28.82 -13.14 -19.41
CA GLN A 421 28.40 -14.54 -19.59
C GLN A 421 29.49 -15.54 -19.17
N ALA A 422 29.07 -16.65 -18.60
CA ALA A 422 29.91 -17.77 -18.28
C ALA A 422 30.57 -18.32 -19.58
N PRO A 423 31.92 -18.58 -19.56
CA PRO A 423 32.67 -18.95 -20.75
C PRO A 423 32.35 -20.38 -21.22
N ALA A 424 32.80 -20.71 -22.43
CA ALA A 424 32.75 -22.07 -22.94
C ALA A 424 33.50 -23.04 -22.03
N GLY A 425 32.90 -24.19 -21.72
CA GLY A 425 33.44 -25.18 -20.79
C GLY A 425 32.95 -25.04 -19.36
N ASP A 426 32.28 -23.93 -19.02
CA ASP A 426 31.56 -23.79 -17.74
C ASP A 426 30.23 -24.55 -17.81
N PRO A 427 29.81 -25.26 -16.73
CA PRO A 427 28.50 -25.90 -16.66
C PRO A 427 27.32 -24.96 -16.96
N ASN A 428 27.46 -23.67 -16.65
CA ASN A 428 26.47 -22.62 -16.85
C ASN A 428 26.80 -21.77 -18.09
N HIS A 429 27.45 -22.33 -19.09
CA HIS A 429 27.89 -21.60 -20.29
C HIS A 429 26.78 -20.75 -20.90
N GLY A 430 27.03 -19.45 -21.00
CA GLY A 430 26.10 -18.45 -21.53
C GLY A 430 25.26 -17.75 -20.47
N ALA A 431 25.07 -18.32 -19.29
CA ALA A 431 24.39 -17.65 -18.19
C ALA A 431 25.23 -16.48 -17.64
N ALA A 432 24.58 -15.49 -17.10
CA ALA A 432 25.27 -14.35 -16.47
C ALA A 432 25.96 -14.78 -15.18
N MET A 433 27.22 -14.37 -15.03
CA MET A 433 28.03 -14.66 -13.84
C MET A 433 27.77 -13.68 -12.68
N GLY A 434 27.13 -12.56 -12.94
CA GLY A 434 26.82 -11.53 -11.94
C GLY A 434 26.43 -10.21 -12.60
N GLN A 435 25.73 -9.34 -11.89
CA GLN A 435 25.31 -8.02 -12.40
C GLN A 435 26.44 -6.99 -12.41
N TYR A 436 27.36 -7.12 -11.46
CA TYR A 436 28.39 -6.12 -11.19
C TYR A 436 29.77 -6.66 -11.50
N TYR A 437 30.62 -5.81 -12.08
CA TYR A 437 32.02 -6.11 -12.26
C TYR A 437 32.85 -5.34 -11.23
N LEU A 438 33.62 -6.07 -10.41
CA LEU A 438 34.57 -5.51 -9.46
C LEU A 438 35.92 -5.31 -10.18
N TRP A 439 36.25 -4.05 -10.53
CA TRP A 439 37.42 -3.78 -11.33
C TRP A 439 38.74 -4.00 -10.58
N LYS A 440 38.82 -3.88 -9.25
CA LYS A 440 39.97 -4.25 -8.44
C LYS A 440 40.21 -5.76 -8.38
N LYS A 441 39.10 -6.51 -8.23
CA LYS A 441 39.15 -7.99 -8.11
C LYS A 441 39.03 -8.71 -9.45
N GLN A 442 38.76 -8.00 -10.52
CA GLN A 442 38.62 -8.49 -11.89
C GLN A 442 37.64 -9.67 -12.00
N LYS A 443 36.46 -9.55 -11.36
CA LYS A 443 35.43 -10.56 -11.41
C LYS A 443 34.02 -9.98 -11.43
N PHE A 444 33.08 -10.72 -12.00
CA PHE A 444 31.66 -10.45 -11.89
C PHE A 444 31.11 -11.00 -10.58
N VAL A 445 30.20 -10.28 -9.94
CA VAL A 445 29.56 -10.64 -8.67
C VAL A 445 28.08 -10.27 -8.65
N GLU A 446 27.36 -10.88 -7.72
CA GLU A 446 25.99 -10.57 -7.41
C GLU A 446 25.88 -9.37 -6.47
N GLU A 447 24.70 -8.76 -6.43
CA GLU A 447 24.44 -7.61 -5.56
C GLU A 447 24.40 -8.01 -4.08
N TRP A 448 23.71 -9.11 -3.77
CA TRP A 448 23.31 -9.47 -2.42
C TRP A 448 23.80 -10.86 -1.98
N GLY A 449 24.77 -11.44 -2.64
CA GLY A 449 25.31 -12.75 -2.29
C GLY A 449 24.29 -13.87 -2.46
N ASP A 450 23.86 -14.47 -1.38
CA ASP A 450 22.93 -15.61 -1.36
C ASP A 450 21.45 -15.25 -1.49
N HIS A 451 21.13 -13.96 -1.62
CA HIS A 451 19.73 -13.51 -1.76
C HIS A 451 19.26 -13.37 -3.19
N ILE A 452 20.14 -13.44 -4.13
CA ILE A 452 19.77 -13.17 -5.50
C ILE A 452 19.14 -14.40 -6.11
N GLU A 453 18.01 -14.17 -6.72
CA GLU A 453 17.42 -15.10 -7.64
C GLU A 453 18.29 -15.14 -8.91
N PRO A 454 19.02 -16.22 -9.18
CA PRO A 454 19.92 -16.32 -10.33
C PRO A 454 19.22 -16.06 -11.67
N ILE A 455 17.92 -16.31 -11.71
CA ILE A 455 17.04 -16.13 -12.88
C ILE A 455 17.01 -14.69 -13.36
N GLY A 456 16.98 -13.71 -12.44
CA GLY A 456 16.90 -12.30 -12.79
C GLY A 456 18.11 -11.80 -13.58
N ILE A 457 19.28 -12.32 -13.30
CA ILE A 457 20.54 -11.90 -13.96
C ILE A 457 20.60 -12.36 -15.40
N THR A 458 20.26 -13.60 -15.65
CA THR A 458 20.19 -14.16 -17.03
C THR A 458 19.16 -13.41 -17.85
N TYR A 459 18.01 -13.08 -17.27
CA TYR A 459 16.98 -12.29 -17.92
C TYR A 459 17.48 -10.90 -18.36
N TYR A 460 18.14 -10.16 -17.46
CA TYR A 460 18.68 -8.85 -17.80
C TYR A 460 19.77 -8.92 -18.89
N THR A 461 20.64 -9.91 -18.86
CA THR A 461 21.66 -10.10 -19.88
C THR A 461 21.01 -10.40 -21.24
N LEU A 462 20.03 -11.27 -21.30
CA LEU A 462 19.29 -11.58 -22.52
C LEU A 462 18.56 -10.35 -23.09
N MET A 463 17.91 -9.56 -22.23
CA MET A 463 17.23 -8.33 -22.65
C MET A 463 18.22 -7.30 -23.21
N ASP A 464 19.39 -7.12 -22.59
CA ASP A 464 20.40 -6.19 -23.05
C ASP A 464 21.03 -6.62 -24.39
N LEU A 465 21.34 -7.89 -24.55
CA LEU A 465 21.82 -8.43 -25.83
C LEU A 465 20.76 -8.29 -26.93
N GLY A 466 19.49 -8.54 -26.61
CA GLY A 466 18.37 -8.32 -27.50
C GLY A 466 18.23 -6.86 -27.93
N ASN A 467 18.41 -5.91 -27.00
CA ASN A 467 18.42 -4.48 -27.31
C ASN A 467 19.56 -4.10 -28.27
N ILE A 468 20.75 -4.64 -28.10
CA ILE A 468 21.87 -4.39 -29.04
C ILE A 468 21.52 -4.91 -30.44
N LEU A 469 20.95 -6.11 -30.55
CA LEU A 469 20.58 -6.73 -31.81
C LEU A 469 19.48 -5.97 -32.58
N LEU A 470 18.75 -5.06 -31.95
CA LEU A 470 17.84 -4.15 -32.67
C LEU A 470 18.58 -3.15 -33.56
N PHE A 471 19.83 -2.84 -33.26
CA PHE A 471 20.64 -1.84 -33.93
C PHE A 471 21.85 -2.43 -34.69
N GLU A 472 22.39 -3.55 -34.20
CA GLU A 472 23.57 -4.19 -34.78
C GLU A 472 23.25 -5.60 -35.30
N ARG A 473 23.69 -5.88 -36.55
CA ARG A 473 23.69 -7.26 -37.06
C ARG A 473 25.04 -7.89 -36.77
N ASP A 474 25.10 -8.69 -35.72
CA ASP A 474 26.31 -9.44 -35.34
C ASP A 474 25.94 -10.89 -35.00
N ASP A 475 26.42 -11.82 -35.83
CA ASP A 475 26.19 -13.25 -35.65
C ASP A 475 26.80 -13.80 -34.38
N SER A 476 27.87 -13.22 -33.86
CA SER A 476 28.47 -13.63 -32.59
C SER A 476 27.61 -13.21 -31.41
N LEU A 477 27.05 -11.99 -31.46
CA LEU A 477 26.11 -11.47 -30.50
C LEU A 477 24.80 -12.26 -30.49
N LEU A 478 24.29 -12.59 -31.66
CA LEU A 478 23.10 -13.42 -31.81
C LEU A 478 23.30 -14.82 -31.19
N ARG A 479 24.46 -15.47 -31.47
CA ARG A 479 24.82 -16.75 -30.85
C ARG A 479 24.93 -16.64 -29.33
N SER A 480 25.49 -15.53 -28.83
CA SER A 480 25.58 -15.27 -27.38
C SER A 480 24.21 -15.10 -26.74
N SER A 481 23.27 -14.43 -27.42
CA SER A 481 21.88 -14.27 -26.95
C SER A 481 21.14 -15.60 -26.83
N PHE A 482 21.37 -16.52 -27.75
CA PHE A 482 20.77 -17.87 -27.69
C PHE A 482 21.37 -18.78 -26.61
N ARG A 483 22.47 -18.39 -26.00
CA ARG A 483 23.11 -19.14 -24.90
C ARG A 483 22.73 -18.63 -23.52
N ALA A 484 22.29 -17.35 -23.44
CA ALA A 484 21.81 -16.73 -22.22
C ALA A 484 20.40 -17.20 -21.84
#